data_dab1f76a6afb79aeaabe90c891235906
#
_entry.id   dab1f76a6afb79aeaabe90c891235906
#
_cell.length_a   1.000
_cell.length_b   1.000
_cell.length_c   1.000
_cell.angle_alpha   90.00
_cell.angle_beta   90.00
_cell.angle_gamma   90.00
#
_symmetry.space_group_name_H-M   'P 1'
#
loop_
_entity.id
_entity.type
_entity.pdbx_description
1 polymer ?
#
loop_
_entity_poly.entity_id
_entity_poly.type
_entity_poly.pdbx_seq_one_letter_code
_entity_poly.pdbx_strand_id
1 'polypeptide(L)'
;MEKKEPTKPRIDLQTANAVGLSPQKISEDISENEQRYRDLVEHLPLCIAILCEGKIVFINISGARMMAAEKPEDIIGRNVTDFVHPDSREMIIARMRRVQKAGHGGPSEEKFVRLDGKEIDVEVSSFPFTFQNKPAQQIIARDITEQKENRLAIKKSETLFSQLFHVSPMAIVMLDSEGRVAQVNPGFEKLFGYSFEELKGRELNQTIVPDDLESEGNDLNTLISTQQVVRIETKRKRIDGALLSVIIYGLPVHFEDKTIGIFGVYVDITEQKKVEEELKVRNAELDNFVYKVSHDLRAPLSSVLGLVNLAKLPGNDDNLKDYLNVIEKKVNQLDHFIMDVLSHSKNLKHDVIIEPVNFQELIDQTFVDLSYLKGAVDIKRSVVVKGATFFNDRWRIAEIFRNLVSNAIKYRDFEKMNPEINLDILIKEHNAVITFSDNGIGIDNHSVEKIFDMFYRASEQSDGSGLGLYIVKNAIDKLRGEVRVASTLGGGTTFIINLPNCSPELSE
;
A
#
# COMPACT_ATOMS: atom_id res chain seq x y z
N MET A 1 -16.09 -38.49 71.30
CA MET A 1 -17.30 -38.68 70.46
C MET A 1 -17.00 -39.80 69.49
N GLU A 2 -17.54 -40.98 69.78
CA GLU A 2 -17.28 -42.25 69.10
C GLU A 2 -17.78 -42.21 67.66
N LYS A 3 -16.94 -42.60 66.74
CA LYS A 3 -17.30 -42.86 65.33
C LYS A 3 -17.96 -44.22 65.25
N LYS A 4 -19.27 -44.25 65.05
CA LYS A 4 -20.01 -45.47 64.66
C LYS A 4 -19.55 -45.93 63.28
N GLU A 5 -19.00 -47.12 63.16
CA GLU A 5 -18.81 -47.84 61.88
C GLU A 5 -20.15 -48.19 61.26
N PRO A 6 -20.28 -48.13 59.92
CA PRO A 6 -21.50 -48.58 59.27
C PRO A 6 -21.56 -50.11 59.25
N THR A 7 -22.52 -50.62 59.93
CA THR A 7 -22.89 -52.03 59.96
C THR A 7 -23.29 -52.52 58.57
N LYS A 8 -22.64 -53.60 58.10
CA LYS A 8 -23.02 -54.36 56.89
C LYS A 8 -24.46 -54.85 57.05
N PRO A 9 -25.33 -54.75 56.06
CA PRO A 9 -26.63 -55.41 56.11
C PRO A 9 -26.41 -56.93 56.00
N ARG A 10 -26.50 -57.61 57.12
CA ARG A 10 -26.77 -59.03 57.13
C ARG A 10 -28.24 -59.23 56.76
N ILE A 11 -28.45 -59.75 55.54
CA ILE A 11 -29.79 -60.21 55.15
C ILE A 11 -30.05 -61.45 56.03
N ASP A 12 -30.93 -61.27 57.00
CA ASP A 12 -31.34 -62.32 57.90
C ASP A 12 -32.26 -63.29 57.14
N LEU A 13 -31.88 -64.55 57.03
CA LEU A 13 -32.65 -65.61 56.35
C LEU A 13 -34.09 -65.76 56.87
N GLN A 14 -34.39 -65.15 58.01
CA GLN A 14 -35.75 -65.12 58.57
C GLN A 14 -36.67 -64.03 57.94
N THR A 15 -36.12 -62.99 57.39
CA THR A 15 -36.91 -61.95 56.70
C THR A 15 -37.26 -62.34 55.24
N ALA A 16 -36.49 -63.28 54.65
CA ALA A 16 -36.75 -63.78 53.27
C ALA A 16 -37.98 -64.65 53.16
N ASN A 17 -38.33 -65.32 54.20
CA ASN A 17 -39.54 -66.20 54.29
C ASN A 17 -40.88 -65.37 54.41
N ALA A 18 -40.81 -64.06 54.74
CA ALA A 18 -42.00 -63.25 54.93
C ALA A 18 -42.54 -62.63 53.58
N VAL A 19 -41.72 -62.69 52.47
CA VAL A 19 -42.09 -62.10 51.15
C VAL A 19 -42.41 -63.16 50.09
N GLY A 20 -42.43 -64.50 50.46
CA GLY A 20 -42.88 -65.55 49.58
C GLY A 20 -41.96 -65.85 48.38
N LEU A 21 -40.70 -65.42 48.45
CA LEU A 21 -39.72 -65.63 47.35
C LEU A 21 -38.92 -66.92 47.67
N SER A 22 -38.92 -67.89 46.77
CA SER A 22 -38.09 -69.08 46.91
C SER A 22 -36.60 -68.78 46.84
N PRO A 23 -35.71 -69.46 47.54
CA PRO A 23 -34.24 -69.25 47.45
C PRO A 23 -33.69 -69.34 46.04
N GLN A 24 -34.33 -70.11 45.20
CA GLN A 24 -33.98 -70.16 43.72
C GLN A 24 -34.28 -68.87 43.02
N LYS A 25 -35.41 -68.21 43.31
CA LYS A 25 -35.77 -66.95 42.68
C LYS A 25 -34.86 -65.77 43.11
N ILE A 26 -34.43 -65.75 44.36
CA ILE A 26 -33.44 -64.81 44.89
C ILE A 26 -32.06 -65.04 44.23
N SER A 27 -31.66 -66.30 44.03
CA SER A 27 -30.43 -66.65 43.32
C SER A 27 -30.49 -66.25 41.81
N GLU A 28 -31.62 -66.43 41.17
CA GLU A 28 -31.86 -66.01 39.77
C GLU A 28 -31.88 -64.52 39.65
N ASP A 29 -32.57 -63.77 40.51
CA ASP A 29 -32.60 -62.32 40.54
C ASP A 29 -31.22 -61.64 40.78
N ILE A 30 -30.41 -62.26 41.65
CA ILE A 30 -29.03 -61.83 41.91
C ILE A 30 -28.17 -62.13 40.72
N SER A 31 -28.27 -63.30 40.08
CA SER A 31 -27.54 -63.63 38.83
C SER A 31 -27.91 -62.76 37.67
N GLU A 32 -29.21 -62.43 37.50
CA GLU A 32 -29.69 -61.55 36.43
C GLU A 32 -29.22 -60.10 36.64
N ASN A 33 -29.21 -59.63 37.92
CA ASN A 33 -28.68 -58.28 38.19
C ASN A 33 -27.16 -58.23 38.01
N GLU A 34 -26.40 -59.24 38.45
CA GLU A 34 -24.96 -59.28 38.19
C GLU A 34 -24.64 -59.27 36.69
N GLN A 35 -25.41 -60.01 35.89
CA GLN A 35 -25.23 -60.04 34.44
C GLN A 35 -25.56 -58.67 33.82
N ARG A 36 -26.67 -58.06 34.25
CA ARG A 36 -27.02 -56.71 33.80
C ARG A 36 -25.94 -55.66 34.10
N TYR A 37 -25.39 -55.66 35.29
CA TYR A 37 -24.31 -54.78 35.69
C TYR A 37 -23.03 -55.06 34.87
N ARG A 38 -22.70 -56.28 34.61
CA ARG A 38 -21.57 -56.67 33.78
C ARG A 38 -21.75 -56.18 32.36
N ASP A 39 -22.92 -56.43 31.79
CA ASP A 39 -23.24 -55.98 30.43
C ASP A 39 -23.21 -54.45 30.32
N LEU A 40 -23.71 -53.72 31.33
CA LEU A 40 -23.62 -52.26 31.36
C LEU A 40 -22.17 -51.76 31.36
N VAL A 41 -21.31 -52.31 32.22
CA VAL A 41 -19.91 -51.92 32.34
C VAL A 41 -19.14 -52.25 31.06
N GLU A 42 -19.39 -53.42 30.46
CA GLU A 42 -18.71 -53.84 29.22
C GLU A 42 -19.04 -53.00 28.01
N HIS A 43 -20.29 -52.48 27.93
CA HIS A 43 -20.74 -51.73 26.77
C HIS A 43 -20.70 -50.18 26.94
N LEU A 44 -20.27 -49.70 28.13
CA LEU A 44 -20.05 -48.24 28.29
C LEU A 44 -18.95 -47.76 27.35
N PRO A 45 -19.14 -46.61 26.67
CA PRO A 45 -18.15 -46.04 25.74
C PRO A 45 -16.99 -45.34 26.48
N LEU A 46 -16.67 -45.79 27.69
CA LEU A 46 -15.59 -45.30 28.54
C LEU A 46 -14.71 -46.47 28.95
N CYS A 47 -13.42 -46.22 29.09
CA CYS A 47 -12.53 -47.18 29.68
C CYS A 47 -12.83 -47.27 31.17
N ILE A 48 -13.20 -48.46 31.65
CA ILE A 48 -13.34 -48.78 33.08
C ILE A 48 -12.31 -49.85 33.39
N ALA A 49 -11.40 -49.54 34.31
CA ALA A 49 -10.40 -50.49 34.78
C ALA A 49 -10.35 -50.54 36.32
N ILE A 50 -9.98 -51.70 36.88
CA ILE A 50 -9.73 -51.88 38.30
C ILE A 50 -8.26 -52.19 38.48
N LEU A 51 -7.61 -51.42 39.33
CA LEU A 51 -6.21 -51.63 39.71
C LEU A 51 -6.12 -52.21 41.11
N CYS A 52 -5.37 -53.30 41.28
CA CYS A 52 -4.99 -53.83 42.55
C CYS A 52 -3.46 -53.89 42.62
N GLU A 53 -2.87 -53.28 43.66
CA GLU A 53 -1.39 -53.20 43.81
C GLU A 53 -0.64 -52.70 42.56
N GLY A 54 -1.24 -51.77 41.84
CA GLY A 54 -0.69 -51.18 40.61
C GLY A 54 -0.88 -51.99 39.33
N LYS A 55 -1.43 -53.18 39.43
CA LYS A 55 -1.74 -54.10 38.33
C LYS A 55 -3.21 -53.98 37.93
N ILE A 56 -3.46 -54.06 36.63
CA ILE A 56 -4.81 -54.03 36.05
C ILE A 56 -5.40 -55.43 36.29
N VAL A 57 -6.45 -55.54 37.13
CA VAL A 57 -7.13 -56.82 37.42
C VAL A 57 -8.46 -56.95 36.65
N PHE A 58 -8.98 -55.83 36.13
CA PHE A 58 -10.14 -55.80 35.27
C PHE A 58 -10.03 -54.61 34.34
N ILE A 59 -10.45 -54.80 33.11
CA ILE A 59 -10.68 -53.74 32.14
C ILE A 59 -11.85 -54.14 31.22
N ASN A 60 -12.76 -53.19 30.95
CA ASN A 60 -13.88 -53.49 30.04
C ASN A 60 -13.43 -53.47 28.55
N ILE A 61 -14.30 -53.94 27.68
CA ILE A 61 -14.03 -54.05 26.23
C ILE A 61 -13.66 -52.68 25.64
N SER A 62 -14.35 -51.59 26.03
CA SER A 62 -14.07 -50.24 25.57
C SER A 62 -12.68 -49.79 25.98
N GLY A 63 -12.25 -50.09 27.18
CA GLY A 63 -10.90 -49.79 27.67
C GLY A 63 -9.82 -50.59 26.93
N ALA A 64 -10.05 -51.87 26.67
CA ALA A 64 -9.13 -52.69 25.88
C ALA A 64 -8.97 -52.13 24.48
N ARG A 65 -10.06 -51.77 23.79
CA ARG A 65 -10.03 -51.13 22.45
C ARG A 65 -9.32 -49.78 22.48
N MET A 66 -9.56 -48.93 23.48
CA MET A 66 -8.88 -47.67 23.65
C MET A 66 -7.37 -47.87 23.72
N MET A 67 -6.90 -48.92 24.34
CA MET A 67 -5.47 -49.26 24.49
C MET A 67 -4.92 -50.09 23.32
N ALA A 68 -5.68 -50.25 22.23
CA ALA A 68 -5.34 -51.08 21.05
C ALA A 68 -5.06 -52.57 21.41
N ALA A 69 -5.73 -53.11 22.41
CA ALA A 69 -5.73 -54.53 22.70
C ALA A 69 -6.83 -55.23 21.90
N GLU A 70 -6.56 -56.46 21.46
CA GLU A 70 -7.57 -57.29 20.80
C GLU A 70 -8.64 -57.75 21.77
N LYS A 71 -8.21 -58.04 22.98
CA LYS A 71 -9.07 -58.54 24.08
C LYS A 71 -8.58 -58.02 25.44
N PRO A 72 -9.45 -57.95 26.48
CA PRO A 72 -9.09 -57.50 27.82
C PRO A 72 -7.92 -58.25 28.45
N GLU A 73 -7.79 -59.56 28.15
CA GLU A 73 -6.75 -60.43 28.69
C GLU A 73 -5.34 -60.00 28.29
N ASP A 74 -5.17 -59.26 27.20
CA ASP A 74 -3.88 -58.75 26.74
C ASP A 74 -3.32 -57.65 27.67
N ILE A 75 -4.20 -57.06 28.49
CA ILE A 75 -3.89 -55.94 29.41
C ILE A 75 -3.94 -56.42 30.88
N ILE A 76 -4.82 -57.33 31.20
CA ILE A 76 -4.99 -57.84 32.56
C ILE A 76 -3.66 -58.45 33.05
N GLY A 77 -3.25 -58.09 34.28
CA GLY A 77 -2.01 -58.51 34.92
C GLY A 77 -0.81 -57.63 34.72
N ARG A 78 -0.87 -56.70 33.71
CA ARG A 78 0.20 -55.72 33.46
C ARG A 78 0.15 -54.57 34.47
N ASN A 79 1.28 -53.87 34.64
CA ASN A 79 1.33 -52.65 35.45
C ASN A 79 0.69 -51.50 34.69
N VAL A 80 -0.09 -50.67 35.36
CA VAL A 80 -0.68 -49.48 34.77
C VAL A 80 0.39 -48.51 34.28
N THR A 81 1.57 -48.46 34.91
CA THR A 81 2.71 -47.63 34.49
C THR A 81 3.29 -48.00 33.13
N ASP A 82 3.02 -49.21 32.63
CA ASP A 82 3.48 -49.64 31.30
C ASP A 82 2.73 -48.89 30.19
N PHE A 83 1.54 -48.40 30.49
CA PHE A 83 0.67 -47.64 29.58
C PHE A 83 0.75 -46.15 29.78
N VAL A 84 1.55 -45.67 30.71
CA VAL A 84 1.72 -44.25 30.99
C VAL A 84 2.97 -43.73 30.32
N HIS A 85 2.85 -42.56 29.65
CA HIS A 85 4.01 -41.89 29.06
C HIS A 85 5.12 -41.67 30.11
N PRO A 86 6.40 -41.92 29.80
CA PRO A 86 7.51 -41.80 30.74
C PRO A 86 7.50 -40.52 31.57
N ASP A 87 7.25 -39.37 30.94
CA ASP A 87 7.23 -38.04 31.61
C ASP A 87 6.12 -37.89 32.66
N SER A 88 5.07 -38.67 32.57
CA SER A 88 3.90 -38.61 33.47
C SER A 88 3.91 -39.65 34.60
N ARG A 89 4.84 -40.61 34.58
CA ARG A 89 4.85 -41.75 35.51
C ARG A 89 4.93 -41.35 36.97
N GLU A 90 5.86 -40.44 37.31
CA GLU A 90 6.04 -40.01 38.72
C GLU A 90 4.78 -39.31 39.25
N MET A 91 4.18 -38.46 38.45
CA MET A 91 2.96 -37.71 38.79
C MET A 91 1.78 -38.70 39.05
N ILE A 92 1.63 -39.69 38.17
CA ILE A 92 0.55 -40.70 38.30
C ILE A 92 0.73 -41.57 39.53
N ILE A 93 1.94 -42.04 39.81
CA ILE A 93 2.23 -42.83 41.04
C ILE A 93 1.91 -41.97 42.27
N ALA A 94 2.31 -40.71 42.31
CA ALA A 94 1.99 -39.81 43.42
C ALA A 94 0.48 -39.62 43.59
N ARG A 95 -0.26 -39.50 42.46
CA ARG A 95 -1.72 -39.40 42.48
C ARG A 95 -2.39 -40.66 42.97
N MET A 96 -1.99 -41.85 42.52
CA MET A 96 -2.53 -43.13 42.98
C MET A 96 -2.41 -43.27 44.51
N ARG A 97 -1.26 -42.89 45.09
CA ARG A 97 -1.07 -42.87 46.55
C ARG A 97 -1.98 -41.88 47.26
N ARG A 98 -2.25 -40.72 46.64
CA ARG A 98 -3.14 -39.67 47.18
C ARG A 98 -4.60 -40.13 47.18
N VAL A 99 -5.07 -40.76 46.12
CA VAL A 99 -6.45 -41.28 46.01
C VAL A 99 -6.77 -42.27 47.10
N GLN A 100 -5.83 -43.17 47.44
CA GLN A 100 -5.99 -44.11 48.55
C GLN A 100 -6.18 -43.45 49.93
N LYS A 101 -5.60 -42.26 50.14
CA LYS A 101 -5.71 -41.47 51.37
C LYS A 101 -6.89 -40.49 51.39
N ALA A 102 -7.19 -39.86 50.28
CA ALA A 102 -8.17 -38.75 50.19
C ALA A 102 -9.58 -39.17 49.75
N GLY A 103 -9.77 -40.44 49.34
CA GLY A 103 -11.08 -40.98 48.99
C GLY A 103 -11.59 -40.73 47.57
N HIS A 104 -10.93 -39.88 46.76
CA HIS A 104 -11.21 -39.71 45.32
C HIS A 104 -10.08 -38.95 44.63
N GLY A 105 -9.88 -39.22 43.34
CA GLY A 105 -9.05 -38.42 42.42
C GLY A 105 -9.93 -37.83 41.33
N GLY A 106 -10.07 -36.52 41.35
CA GLY A 106 -10.82 -35.83 40.32
C GLY A 106 -10.23 -35.99 38.90
N PRO A 107 -10.92 -35.54 37.87
CA PRO A 107 -10.46 -35.68 36.49
C PRO A 107 -9.10 -34.99 36.29
N SER A 108 -8.20 -35.70 35.66
CA SER A 108 -6.89 -35.17 35.22
C SER A 108 -6.58 -35.64 33.81
N GLU A 109 -5.96 -34.76 33.04
CA GLU A 109 -5.49 -35.08 31.69
C GLU A 109 -4.11 -35.72 31.77
N GLU A 110 -3.95 -36.87 31.14
CA GLU A 110 -2.73 -37.69 31.18
C GLU A 110 -2.42 -38.19 29.76
N LYS A 111 -1.14 -38.50 29.53
CA LYS A 111 -0.72 -39.15 28.27
C LYS A 111 -0.51 -40.64 28.52
N PHE A 112 -1.22 -41.45 27.74
CA PHE A 112 -1.06 -42.88 27.72
C PHE A 112 -0.38 -43.35 26.44
N VAL A 113 0.34 -44.47 26.53
CA VAL A 113 0.95 -45.14 25.38
C VAL A 113 0.20 -46.45 25.17
N ARG A 114 -0.38 -46.61 24.02
CA ARG A 114 -1.14 -47.81 23.65
C ARG A 114 -0.21 -48.97 23.34
N LEU A 115 -0.77 -50.17 23.20
CA LEU A 115 -0.01 -51.38 22.86
C LEU A 115 0.65 -51.31 21.46
N ASP A 116 0.06 -50.56 20.55
CA ASP A 116 0.62 -50.26 19.21
C ASP A 116 1.71 -49.16 19.20
N GLY A 117 2.07 -48.63 20.39
CA GLY A 117 3.07 -47.57 20.56
C GLY A 117 2.56 -46.16 20.31
N LYS A 118 1.29 -45.96 19.92
CA LYS A 118 0.72 -44.65 19.72
C LYS A 118 0.39 -43.97 21.04
N GLU A 119 0.73 -42.69 21.16
CA GLU A 119 0.35 -41.82 22.27
C GLU A 119 -1.09 -41.35 22.13
N ILE A 120 -1.84 -41.35 23.23
CA ILE A 120 -3.20 -40.79 23.33
C ILE A 120 -3.30 -39.89 24.57
N ASP A 121 -4.08 -38.82 24.43
CA ASP A 121 -4.46 -37.98 25.56
C ASP A 121 -5.73 -38.57 26.21
N VAL A 122 -5.69 -38.77 27.49
CA VAL A 122 -6.82 -39.34 28.23
C VAL A 122 -7.19 -38.48 29.44
N GLU A 123 -8.48 -38.32 29.65
CA GLU A 123 -8.99 -37.76 30.90
C GLU A 123 -9.29 -38.91 31.87
N VAL A 124 -8.64 -38.91 33.03
CA VAL A 124 -8.68 -40.03 33.99
C VAL A 124 -9.26 -39.57 35.31
N SER A 125 -10.29 -40.27 35.78
CA SER A 125 -10.82 -40.16 37.12
C SER A 125 -10.59 -41.47 37.86
N SER A 126 -10.22 -41.40 39.14
CA SER A 126 -9.99 -42.60 39.95
C SER A 126 -10.68 -42.54 41.30
N PHE A 127 -11.23 -43.67 41.70
CA PHE A 127 -12.01 -43.84 42.93
C PHE A 127 -11.48 -45.04 43.74
N PRO A 128 -11.49 -44.98 45.08
CA PRO A 128 -11.18 -46.18 45.93
C PRO A 128 -12.25 -47.25 45.70
N PHE A 129 -11.81 -48.45 45.56
CA PHE A 129 -12.66 -49.61 45.32
C PHE A 129 -12.18 -50.79 46.15
N THR A 130 -13.04 -51.74 46.41
CA THR A 130 -12.65 -53.01 47.06
C THR A 130 -12.89 -54.15 46.08
N PHE A 131 -11.84 -54.90 45.77
CA PHE A 131 -11.91 -56.00 44.83
C PHE A 131 -11.40 -57.27 45.55
N GLN A 132 -12.23 -58.31 45.63
CA GLN A 132 -11.93 -59.59 46.34
C GLN A 132 -11.37 -59.35 47.73
N ASN A 133 -12.00 -58.51 48.57
CA ASN A 133 -11.58 -58.09 49.89
C ASN A 133 -10.21 -57.43 50.02
N LYS A 134 -9.62 -56.98 48.91
CA LYS A 134 -8.38 -56.22 48.89
C LYS A 134 -8.66 -54.74 48.47
N PRO A 135 -7.89 -53.80 49.04
CA PRO A 135 -7.95 -52.39 48.54
C PRO A 135 -7.57 -52.29 47.05
N ALA A 136 -8.43 -51.68 46.26
CA ALA A 136 -8.27 -51.45 44.82
C ALA A 136 -8.61 -50.04 44.44
N GLN A 137 -8.41 -49.65 43.19
CA GLN A 137 -8.83 -48.41 42.63
C GLN A 137 -9.60 -48.66 41.33
N GLN A 138 -10.76 -48.08 41.23
CA GLN A 138 -11.50 -48.01 39.96
C GLN A 138 -11.03 -46.81 39.17
N ILE A 139 -10.65 -47.01 37.92
CA ILE A 139 -10.27 -45.96 36.96
C ILE A 139 -11.35 -45.86 35.90
N ILE A 140 -11.77 -44.63 35.63
CA ILE A 140 -12.59 -44.29 34.49
C ILE A 140 -11.74 -43.38 33.61
N ALA A 141 -11.48 -43.78 32.36
CA ALA A 141 -10.70 -43.01 31.41
C ALA A 141 -11.47 -42.77 30.11
N ARG A 142 -11.31 -41.58 29.57
CA ARG A 142 -11.89 -41.17 28.32
C ARG A 142 -10.78 -40.68 27.38
N ASP A 143 -10.75 -41.19 26.16
CA ASP A 143 -9.86 -40.67 25.12
C ASP A 143 -10.36 -39.26 24.68
N ILE A 144 -9.50 -38.27 24.83
CA ILE A 144 -9.74 -36.88 24.47
C ILE A 144 -8.79 -36.41 23.36
N THR A 145 -8.09 -37.33 22.69
CA THR A 145 -7.08 -37.01 21.67
C THR A 145 -7.71 -36.21 20.51
N GLU A 146 -8.77 -36.75 19.90
CA GLU A 146 -9.49 -36.09 18.83
C GLU A 146 -10.07 -34.70 19.22
N GLN A 147 -10.62 -34.64 20.43
CA GLN A 147 -11.15 -33.40 20.99
C GLN A 147 -10.04 -32.33 21.12
N LYS A 148 -8.86 -32.73 21.63
CA LYS A 148 -7.70 -31.83 21.74
C LYS A 148 -7.15 -31.41 20.38
N GLU A 149 -7.00 -32.36 19.45
CA GLU A 149 -6.53 -32.10 18.10
C GLU A 149 -7.46 -31.09 17.38
N ASN A 150 -8.78 -31.30 17.40
CA ASN A 150 -9.76 -30.41 16.84
C ASN A 150 -9.72 -29.03 17.49
N ARG A 151 -9.63 -28.96 18.83
CA ARG A 151 -9.52 -27.66 19.52
C ARG A 151 -8.24 -26.92 19.14
N LEU A 152 -7.13 -27.64 19.01
CA LEU A 152 -5.85 -27.05 18.59
C LEU A 152 -5.90 -26.57 17.15
N ALA A 153 -6.52 -27.35 16.25
CA ALA A 153 -6.71 -26.98 14.84
C ALA A 153 -7.56 -25.71 14.72
N ILE A 154 -8.68 -25.62 15.43
CA ILE A 154 -9.53 -24.42 15.48
C ILE A 154 -8.72 -23.22 15.97
N LYS A 155 -8.05 -23.36 17.13
CA LYS A 155 -7.24 -22.29 17.72
C LYS A 155 -6.11 -21.84 16.79
N LYS A 156 -5.47 -22.77 16.08
CA LYS A 156 -4.43 -22.47 15.08
C LYS A 156 -5.03 -21.68 13.91
N SER A 157 -6.18 -22.10 13.40
CA SER A 157 -6.89 -21.41 12.32
C SER A 157 -7.31 -19.99 12.73
N GLU A 158 -7.89 -19.82 13.91
CA GLU A 158 -8.26 -18.51 14.46
C GLU A 158 -7.04 -17.60 14.63
N THR A 159 -5.93 -18.14 15.14
CA THR A 159 -4.70 -17.37 15.33
C THR A 159 -4.12 -16.91 13.99
N LEU A 160 -4.07 -17.80 12.99
CA LEU A 160 -3.59 -17.47 11.64
C LEU A 160 -4.48 -16.42 10.99
N PHE A 161 -5.80 -16.58 11.05
CA PHE A 161 -6.74 -15.58 10.53
C PHE A 161 -6.54 -14.23 11.22
N SER A 162 -6.47 -14.21 12.55
CA SER A 162 -6.26 -12.97 13.30
C SER A 162 -4.96 -12.28 12.92
N GLN A 163 -3.86 -13.02 12.76
CA GLN A 163 -2.59 -12.46 12.35
C GLN A 163 -2.66 -11.89 10.93
N LEU A 164 -3.20 -12.63 9.95
CA LEU A 164 -3.35 -12.17 8.57
C LEU A 164 -4.24 -10.92 8.49
N PHE A 165 -5.32 -10.89 9.25
CA PHE A 165 -6.24 -9.77 9.28
C PHE A 165 -5.60 -8.51 9.89
N HIS A 166 -4.94 -8.62 11.06
CA HIS A 166 -4.40 -7.46 11.76
C HIS A 166 -3.06 -6.95 11.21
N VAL A 167 -2.21 -7.83 10.66
CA VAL A 167 -0.90 -7.44 10.12
C VAL A 167 -0.99 -6.98 8.67
N SER A 168 -2.09 -7.29 7.97
CA SER A 168 -2.28 -6.86 6.59
C SER A 168 -2.16 -5.34 6.45
N PRO A 169 -1.32 -4.84 5.53
CA PRO A 169 -1.25 -3.42 5.22
C PRO A 169 -2.46 -2.91 4.43
N MET A 170 -3.23 -3.82 3.83
CA MET A 170 -4.46 -3.49 3.09
C MET A 170 -5.57 -3.14 4.08
N ALA A 171 -6.43 -2.23 3.70
CA ALA A 171 -7.62 -1.90 4.47
C ALA A 171 -8.68 -2.99 4.30
N ILE A 172 -9.02 -3.70 5.38
CA ILE A 172 -9.94 -4.82 5.35
C ILE A 172 -11.11 -4.54 6.29
N VAL A 173 -12.33 -4.82 5.81
CA VAL A 173 -13.57 -4.75 6.58
C VAL A 173 -14.34 -6.05 6.44
N MET A 174 -14.99 -6.46 7.50
CA MET A 174 -16.01 -7.50 7.51
C MET A 174 -17.36 -6.86 7.83
N LEU A 175 -18.33 -7.10 6.99
CA LEU A 175 -19.71 -6.68 7.17
C LEU A 175 -20.58 -7.90 7.47
N ASP A 176 -21.64 -7.68 8.25
CA ASP A 176 -22.68 -8.69 8.43
C ASP A 176 -23.61 -8.79 7.19
N SER A 177 -24.64 -9.63 7.28
CA SER A 177 -25.62 -9.84 6.22
C SER A 177 -26.48 -8.59 5.89
N GLU A 178 -26.47 -7.60 6.78
CA GLU A 178 -27.21 -6.33 6.61
C GLU A 178 -26.28 -5.19 6.10
N GLY A 179 -25.01 -5.47 5.84
CA GLY A 179 -24.02 -4.46 5.40
C GLY A 179 -23.47 -3.59 6.53
N ARG A 180 -23.65 -3.99 7.79
CA ARG A 180 -23.13 -3.28 8.97
C ARG A 180 -21.73 -3.77 9.30
N VAL A 181 -20.89 -2.88 9.79
CA VAL A 181 -19.50 -3.20 10.14
C VAL A 181 -19.45 -4.16 11.33
N ALA A 182 -19.00 -5.38 11.07
CA ALA A 182 -18.74 -6.40 12.07
C ALA A 182 -17.30 -6.33 12.60
N GLN A 183 -16.32 -6.06 11.72
CA GLN A 183 -14.91 -5.95 12.08
C GLN A 183 -14.13 -5.12 11.05
N VAL A 184 -13.11 -4.38 11.48
CA VAL A 184 -12.13 -3.73 10.61
C VAL A 184 -10.72 -4.05 11.11
N ASN A 185 -9.75 -4.02 10.20
CA ASN A 185 -8.35 -4.19 10.57
C ASN A 185 -7.65 -2.82 10.76
N PRO A 186 -6.44 -2.77 11.36
CA PRO A 186 -5.67 -1.54 11.52
C PRO A 186 -5.36 -0.82 10.19
N GLY A 187 -5.26 -1.57 9.08
CA GLY A 187 -5.11 -1.00 7.74
C GLY A 187 -6.31 -0.15 7.34
N PHE A 188 -7.53 -0.60 7.65
CA PHE A 188 -8.76 0.14 7.39
C PHE A 188 -8.85 1.41 8.24
N GLU A 189 -8.55 1.30 9.54
CA GLU A 189 -8.53 2.46 10.44
C GLU A 189 -7.54 3.52 9.98
N LYS A 190 -6.34 3.10 9.57
CA LYS A 190 -5.30 4.00 9.04
C LYS A 190 -5.72 4.67 7.72
N LEU A 191 -6.34 3.92 6.81
CA LEU A 191 -6.72 4.43 5.49
C LEU A 191 -7.86 5.44 5.59
N PHE A 192 -8.93 5.10 6.33
CA PHE A 192 -10.14 5.91 6.39
C PHE A 192 -10.17 6.87 7.57
N GLY A 193 -9.37 6.65 8.61
CA GLY A 193 -9.25 7.50 9.79
C GLY A 193 -10.32 7.23 10.87
N TYR A 194 -11.21 6.27 10.68
CA TYR A 194 -12.20 5.85 11.66
C TYR A 194 -11.66 4.72 12.52
N SER A 195 -11.93 4.74 13.81
CA SER A 195 -11.68 3.59 14.70
C SER A 195 -12.79 2.53 14.57
N PHE A 196 -12.46 1.29 14.92
CA PHE A 196 -13.46 0.22 14.93
C PHE A 196 -14.68 0.54 15.81
N GLU A 197 -14.46 1.12 16.98
CA GLU A 197 -15.56 1.47 17.92
C GLU A 197 -16.54 2.52 17.34
N GLU A 198 -16.05 3.41 16.48
CA GLU A 198 -16.90 4.38 15.79
C GLU A 198 -17.73 3.77 14.67
N LEU A 199 -17.21 2.70 14.03
CA LEU A 199 -17.85 2.05 12.89
C LEU A 199 -18.75 0.88 13.26
N LYS A 200 -18.49 0.22 14.37
CA LYS A 200 -19.16 -1.03 14.78
C LYS A 200 -20.68 -0.92 14.72
N GLY A 201 -21.29 -1.82 13.97
CA GLY A 201 -22.73 -1.90 13.79
C GLY A 201 -23.35 -0.81 12.91
N ARG A 202 -22.54 0.12 12.35
CA ARG A 202 -23.03 1.13 11.40
C ARG A 202 -23.01 0.56 9.98
N GLU A 203 -23.87 1.09 9.13
CA GLU A 203 -23.81 0.83 7.69
C GLU A 203 -22.57 1.51 7.09
N LEU A 204 -21.70 0.73 6.47
CA LEU A 204 -20.43 1.22 5.95
C LEU A 204 -20.63 2.29 4.86
N ASN A 205 -21.61 2.09 3.96
CA ASN A 205 -21.85 2.99 2.84
C ASN A 205 -22.19 4.41 3.29
N GLN A 206 -22.95 4.59 4.37
CA GLN A 206 -23.29 5.92 4.91
C GLN A 206 -22.05 6.65 5.47
N THR A 207 -20.97 5.93 5.73
CA THR A 207 -19.78 6.50 6.38
C THR A 207 -18.70 6.87 5.38
N ILE A 208 -18.37 5.97 4.44
CA ILE A 208 -17.22 6.14 3.54
C ILE A 208 -17.59 6.38 2.07
N VAL A 209 -18.86 6.25 1.69
CA VAL A 209 -19.30 6.52 0.31
C VAL A 209 -19.62 8.01 0.19
N PRO A 210 -19.06 8.71 -0.83
CA PRO A 210 -19.48 10.07 -1.15
C PRO A 210 -20.95 10.13 -1.56
N ASP A 211 -21.62 11.24 -1.27
CA ASP A 211 -23.06 11.41 -1.48
C ASP A 211 -23.49 11.23 -2.96
N ASP A 212 -22.61 11.62 -3.90
CA ASP A 212 -22.79 11.46 -5.34
C ASP A 212 -22.61 9.99 -5.83
N LEU A 213 -22.07 9.09 -4.99
CA LEU A 213 -21.85 7.67 -5.29
C LEU A 213 -22.69 6.72 -4.42
N GLU A 214 -23.70 7.21 -3.71
CA GLU A 214 -24.53 6.41 -2.81
C GLU A 214 -25.23 5.24 -3.54
N SER A 215 -25.75 5.48 -4.75
CA SER A 215 -26.35 4.42 -5.58
C SER A 215 -25.35 3.33 -5.95
N GLU A 216 -24.11 3.70 -6.31
CA GLU A 216 -23.02 2.75 -6.60
C GLU A 216 -22.74 1.86 -5.39
N GLY A 217 -22.67 2.44 -4.17
CA GLY A 217 -22.41 1.69 -2.95
C GLY A 217 -23.48 0.65 -2.66
N ASN A 218 -24.76 0.98 -2.89
CA ASN A 218 -25.87 0.06 -2.69
C ASN A 218 -25.93 -1.05 -3.75
N ASP A 219 -25.67 -0.70 -5.02
CA ASP A 219 -25.56 -1.67 -6.10
C ASP A 219 -24.41 -2.66 -5.86
N LEU A 220 -23.28 -2.17 -5.34
CA LEU A 220 -22.11 -2.99 -5.00
C LEU A 220 -22.45 -4.04 -3.93
N ASN A 221 -23.11 -3.64 -2.84
CA ASN A 221 -23.53 -4.57 -1.79
C ASN A 221 -24.49 -5.64 -2.34
N THR A 222 -25.39 -5.24 -3.22
CA THR A 222 -26.36 -6.15 -3.88
C THR A 222 -25.62 -7.15 -4.78
N LEU A 223 -24.67 -6.71 -5.58
CA LEU A 223 -23.87 -7.57 -6.46
C LEU A 223 -23.05 -8.58 -5.67
N ILE A 224 -22.42 -8.16 -4.57
CA ILE A 224 -21.63 -9.04 -3.71
C ILE A 224 -22.53 -10.09 -3.06
N SER A 225 -23.71 -9.69 -2.57
CA SER A 225 -24.66 -10.61 -1.91
C SER A 225 -25.18 -11.71 -2.85
N THR A 226 -25.16 -11.49 -4.16
CA THR A 226 -25.54 -12.47 -5.20
C THR A 226 -24.44 -13.45 -5.60
N GLN A 227 -23.44 -13.67 -4.75
CA GLN A 227 -22.34 -14.64 -4.94
C GLN A 227 -21.28 -14.28 -5.98
N GLN A 228 -21.14 -13.02 -6.34
CA GLN A 228 -20.09 -12.58 -7.25
C GLN A 228 -18.93 -11.93 -6.49
N VAL A 229 -17.70 -12.30 -6.85
CA VAL A 229 -16.53 -11.53 -6.49
C VAL A 229 -16.53 -10.24 -7.32
N VAL A 230 -16.62 -9.11 -6.66
CA VAL A 230 -16.66 -7.81 -7.32
C VAL A 230 -15.31 -7.12 -7.19
N ARG A 231 -14.83 -6.56 -8.30
CA ARG A 231 -13.70 -5.64 -8.33
C ARG A 231 -14.16 -4.35 -8.99
N ILE A 232 -14.11 -3.25 -8.25
CA ILE A 232 -14.46 -1.93 -8.77
C ILE A 232 -13.39 -0.90 -8.40
N GLU A 233 -13.15 0.04 -9.30
CA GLU A 233 -12.32 1.20 -9.06
C GLU A 233 -13.22 2.42 -8.89
N THR A 234 -13.12 3.09 -7.74
CA THR A 234 -14.06 4.16 -7.38
C THR A 234 -13.44 5.12 -6.36
N LYS A 235 -14.23 6.07 -5.87
CA LYS A 235 -13.83 7.02 -4.83
C LYS A 235 -14.52 6.71 -3.51
N ARG A 236 -13.80 6.89 -2.41
CA ARG A 236 -14.33 6.79 -1.04
C ARG A 236 -13.86 7.99 -0.22
N LYS A 237 -14.63 8.30 0.82
CA LYS A 237 -14.43 9.47 1.68
C LYS A 237 -13.80 9.05 3.01
N ARG A 238 -12.80 9.79 3.45
CA ARG A 238 -12.19 9.66 4.79
C ARG A 238 -12.98 10.45 5.82
N ILE A 239 -12.66 10.24 7.10
CA ILE A 239 -13.24 11.01 8.23
C ILE A 239 -13.01 12.53 8.10
N ASP A 240 -11.89 12.95 7.54
CA ASP A 240 -11.53 14.36 7.29
C ASP A 240 -12.18 14.96 6.04
N GLY A 241 -13.01 14.18 5.33
CA GLY A 241 -13.67 14.57 4.09
C GLY A 241 -12.82 14.40 2.83
N ALA A 242 -11.55 14.02 2.94
CA ALA A 242 -10.69 13.79 1.78
C ALA A 242 -11.18 12.59 0.94
N LEU A 243 -11.13 12.74 -0.38
CA LEU A 243 -11.49 11.68 -1.32
C LEU A 243 -10.27 10.83 -1.66
N LEU A 244 -10.42 9.53 -1.52
CA LEU A 244 -9.44 8.51 -1.93
C LEU A 244 -9.92 7.82 -3.20
N SER A 245 -9.01 7.62 -4.15
CA SER A 245 -9.22 6.66 -5.24
C SER A 245 -8.86 5.27 -4.75
N VAL A 246 -9.81 4.34 -4.77
CA VAL A 246 -9.61 2.99 -4.24
C VAL A 246 -10.04 1.92 -5.23
N ILE A 247 -9.35 0.77 -5.19
CA ILE A 247 -9.88 -0.48 -5.73
C ILE A 247 -10.53 -1.23 -4.58
N ILE A 248 -11.78 -1.63 -4.78
CA ILE A 248 -12.54 -2.44 -3.82
C ILE A 248 -12.65 -3.86 -4.37
N TYR A 249 -12.26 -4.83 -3.55
CA TYR A 249 -12.56 -6.24 -3.76
C TYR A 249 -13.62 -6.63 -2.73
N GLY A 250 -14.81 -6.97 -3.19
CA GLY A 250 -15.90 -7.46 -2.36
C GLY A 250 -16.10 -8.95 -2.57
N LEU A 251 -16.10 -9.72 -1.47
CA LEU A 251 -16.29 -11.17 -1.49
C LEU A 251 -17.41 -11.55 -0.51
N PRO A 252 -18.39 -12.35 -0.93
CA PRO A 252 -19.38 -12.87 0.01
C PRO A 252 -18.74 -13.92 0.93
N VAL A 253 -19.11 -13.91 2.19
CA VAL A 253 -18.71 -14.91 3.18
C VAL A 253 -19.86 -15.90 3.35
N HIS A 254 -19.64 -17.18 3.02
CA HIS A 254 -20.63 -18.23 3.13
C HIS A 254 -20.34 -19.13 4.34
N PHE A 255 -21.39 -19.51 5.02
CA PHE A 255 -21.36 -20.60 5.99
C PHE A 255 -22.53 -21.54 5.68
N GLU A 256 -22.23 -22.82 5.45
CA GLU A 256 -23.18 -23.74 4.82
C GLU A 256 -23.71 -23.10 3.51
N ASP A 257 -24.95 -23.12 3.18
CA ASP A 257 -25.51 -22.52 1.96
C ASP A 257 -26.04 -21.09 2.15
N LYS A 258 -25.61 -20.38 3.21
CA LYS A 258 -26.08 -19.01 3.52
C LYS A 258 -24.92 -18.01 3.47
N THR A 259 -25.18 -16.87 2.83
CA THR A 259 -24.30 -15.70 2.95
C THR A 259 -24.46 -15.10 4.35
N ILE A 260 -23.40 -15.10 5.12
CA ILE A 260 -23.37 -14.59 6.50
C ILE A 260 -22.77 -13.19 6.59
N GLY A 261 -22.20 -12.68 5.50
CA GLY A 261 -21.62 -11.34 5.46
C GLY A 261 -20.79 -11.10 4.21
N ILE A 262 -20.07 -9.97 4.22
CA ILE A 262 -19.24 -9.51 3.12
C ILE A 262 -17.83 -9.25 3.66
N PHE A 263 -16.82 -9.69 2.92
CA PHE A 263 -15.42 -9.36 3.16
C PHE A 263 -14.98 -8.33 2.12
N GLY A 264 -14.65 -7.13 2.57
CA GLY A 264 -14.23 -6.02 1.71
C GLY A 264 -12.75 -5.70 1.90
N VAL A 265 -12.00 -5.62 0.79
CA VAL A 265 -10.60 -5.18 0.77
C VAL A 265 -10.51 -3.91 -0.06
N TYR A 266 -9.92 -2.87 0.53
CA TYR A 266 -9.69 -1.58 -0.11
C TYR A 266 -8.20 -1.37 -0.34
N VAL A 267 -7.85 -1.06 -1.58
CA VAL A 267 -6.48 -0.73 -1.98
C VAL A 267 -6.45 0.73 -2.41
N ASP A 268 -5.69 1.54 -1.71
CA ASP A 268 -5.50 2.95 -2.07
C ASP A 268 -4.63 3.06 -3.33
N ILE A 269 -5.19 3.70 -4.36
CA ILE A 269 -4.52 3.99 -5.63
C ILE A 269 -4.44 5.49 -5.91
N THR A 270 -4.62 6.33 -4.87
CA THR A 270 -4.69 7.79 -5.04
C THR A 270 -3.38 8.34 -5.60
N GLU A 271 -2.25 7.92 -5.08
CA GLU A 271 -0.94 8.34 -5.58
C GLU A 271 -0.67 7.82 -7.00
N GLN A 272 -1.05 6.58 -7.27
CA GLN A 272 -0.94 5.99 -8.61
C GLN A 272 -1.74 6.79 -9.64
N LYS A 273 -2.97 7.21 -9.29
CA LYS A 273 -3.83 8.03 -10.18
C LYS A 273 -3.26 9.41 -10.42
N LYS A 274 -2.66 10.03 -9.40
CA LYS A 274 -1.97 11.33 -9.58
C LYS A 274 -0.83 11.22 -10.57
N VAL A 275 0.04 10.22 -10.39
CA VAL A 275 1.18 9.99 -11.30
C VAL A 275 0.71 9.66 -12.71
N GLU A 276 -0.36 8.86 -12.85
CA GLU A 276 -0.96 8.55 -14.16
C GLU A 276 -1.47 9.82 -14.87
N GLU A 277 -2.14 10.71 -14.15
CA GLU A 277 -2.66 11.96 -14.70
C GLU A 277 -1.52 12.92 -15.07
N GLU A 278 -0.51 13.06 -14.20
CA GLU A 278 0.69 13.84 -14.53
C GLU A 278 1.38 13.30 -15.78
N LEU A 279 1.50 12.00 -15.93
CA LEU A 279 2.09 11.36 -17.10
C LEU A 279 1.26 11.63 -18.37
N LYS A 280 -0.08 11.59 -18.28
CA LYS A 280 -0.96 11.94 -19.41
C LYS A 280 -0.77 13.39 -19.85
N VAL A 281 -0.72 14.32 -18.89
CA VAL A 281 -0.46 15.74 -19.18
C VAL A 281 0.89 15.92 -19.86
N ARG A 282 1.94 15.28 -19.32
CA ARG A 282 3.29 15.35 -19.91
C ARG A 282 3.37 14.75 -21.32
N ASN A 283 2.68 13.63 -21.56
CA ASN A 283 2.61 13.04 -22.90
C ASN A 283 1.89 13.95 -23.88
N ALA A 284 0.78 14.56 -23.49
CA ALA A 284 0.07 15.51 -24.34
C ALA A 284 0.92 16.76 -24.67
N GLU A 285 1.67 17.28 -23.69
CA GLU A 285 2.64 18.37 -23.91
C GLU A 285 3.73 17.96 -24.91
N LEU A 286 4.26 16.72 -24.78
CA LEU A 286 5.28 16.19 -25.68
C LEU A 286 4.75 16.01 -27.11
N ASP A 287 3.56 15.48 -27.27
CA ASP A 287 2.92 15.29 -28.58
C ASP A 287 2.70 16.63 -29.28
N ASN A 288 2.22 17.64 -28.56
CA ASN A 288 2.06 19.01 -29.06
C ASN A 288 3.41 19.62 -29.44
N PHE A 289 4.45 19.39 -28.65
CA PHE A 289 5.81 19.85 -28.97
C PHE A 289 6.32 19.24 -30.26
N VAL A 290 6.25 17.91 -30.40
CA VAL A 290 6.71 17.20 -31.62
C VAL A 290 5.93 17.69 -32.88
N TYR A 291 4.62 17.82 -32.74
CA TYR A 291 3.78 18.33 -33.83
C TYR A 291 4.20 19.74 -34.25
N LYS A 292 4.34 20.67 -33.31
CA LYS A 292 4.67 22.07 -33.58
C LYS A 292 6.07 22.23 -34.15
N VAL A 293 7.07 21.51 -33.57
CA VAL A 293 8.44 21.48 -34.11
C VAL A 293 8.44 21.01 -35.57
N SER A 294 7.72 19.93 -35.86
CA SER A 294 7.64 19.38 -37.22
C SER A 294 6.99 20.36 -38.21
N HIS A 295 5.93 21.06 -37.78
CA HIS A 295 5.24 22.06 -38.56
C HIS A 295 6.15 23.28 -38.87
N ASP A 296 6.81 23.81 -37.83
CA ASP A 296 7.62 25.04 -37.94
C ASP A 296 8.97 24.81 -38.65
N LEU A 297 9.45 23.55 -38.70
CA LEU A 297 10.56 23.14 -39.58
C LEU A 297 10.10 23.02 -41.05
N ARG A 298 8.91 22.51 -41.30
CA ARG A 298 8.43 22.25 -42.66
C ARG A 298 8.16 23.55 -43.45
N ALA A 299 7.62 24.60 -42.83
CA ALA A 299 7.25 25.81 -43.48
C ALA A 299 8.45 26.56 -44.17
N PRO A 300 9.56 26.88 -43.47
CA PRO A 300 10.74 27.47 -44.11
C PRO A 300 11.39 26.56 -45.14
N LEU A 301 11.43 25.23 -44.90
CA LEU A 301 11.97 24.24 -45.82
C LEU A 301 11.19 24.24 -47.16
N SER A 302 9.85 24.25 -47.07
CA SER A 302 9.00 24.33 -48.25
C SER A 302 9.21 25.66 -49.03
N SER A 303 9.43 26.78 -48.31
CA SER A 303 9.75 28.08 -48.92
C SER A 303 11.10 28.03 -49.67
N VAL A 304 12.13 27.44 -49.06
CA VAL A 304 13.44 27.23 -49.69
C VAL A 304 13.30 26.41 -50.99
N LEU A 305 12.61 25.26 -50.89
CA LEU A 305 12.36 24.40 -52.07
C LEU A 305 11.58 25.14 -53.20
N GLY A 306 10.57 25.91 -52.82
CA GLY A 306 9.82 26.75 -53.78
C GLY A 306 10.70 27.75 -54.51
N LEU A 307 11.54 28.48 -53.77
CA LEU A 307 12.48 29.45 -54.36
C LEU A 307 13.54 28.79 -55.23
N VAL A 308 14.07 27.64 -54.82
CA VAL A 308 15.00 26.86 -55.67
C VAL A 308 14.32 26.43 -56.99
N ASN A 309 13.07 25.99 -56.93
CA ASN A 309 12.33 25.64 -58.13
C ASN A 309 12.07 26.84 -59.03
N LEU A 310 11.72 28.01 -58.46
CA LEU A 310 11.58 29.26 -59.22
C LEU A 310 12.89 29.68 -59.87
N ALA A 311 14.02 29.59 -59.17
CA ALA A 311 15.34 29.92 -59.68
C ALA A 311 15.78 29.00 -60.85
N LYS A 312 15.23 27.80 -60.96
CA LYS A 312 15.52 26.85 -62.07
C LYS A 312 14.69 27.12 -63.33
N LEU A 313 13.68 27.99 -63.28
CA LEU A 313 12.87 28.29 -64.46
C LEU A 313 13.64 29.23 -65.44
N PRO A 314 13.60 28.98 -66.76
CA PRO A 314 14.23 29.85 -67.76
C PRO A 314 13.68 31.26 -67.68
N GLY A 315 14.57 32.29 -67.78
CA GLY A 315 14.20 33.70 -67.79
C GLY A 315 14.09 34.36 -66.39
N ASN A 316 14.50 33.73 -65.34
CA ASN A 316 14.47 34.28 -63.97
C ASN A 316 15.84 34.78 -63.46
N ASP A 317 16.82 34.93 -64.33
CA ASP A 317 18.19 35.34 -64.01
C ASP A 317 18.28 36.63 -63.23
N ASP A 318 17.44 37.65 -63.57
CA ASP A 318 17.40 38.93 -62.89
C ASP A 318 16.98 38.89 -61.43
N ASN A 319 16.20 37.88 -61.03
CA ASN A 319 15.71 37.69 -59.64
C ASN A 319 16.56 36.74 -58.85
N LEU A 320 17.58 36.10 -59.40
CA LEU A 320 18.35 35.04 -58.74
C LEU A 320 19.00 35.48 -57.42
N LYS A 321 19.50 36.72 -57.37
CA LYS A 321 20.11 37.30 -56.17
C LYS A 321 19.08 37.46 -55.03
N ASP A 322 17.87 37.87 -55.38
CA ASP A 322 16.78 38.01 -54.36
C ASP A 322 16.33 36.65 -53.84
N TYR A 323 16.22 35.65 -54.73
CA TYR A 323 15.90 34.30 -54.31
C TYR A 323 16.97 33.73 -53.37
N LEU A 324 18.25 33.92 -53.67
CA LEU A 324 19.36 33.46 -52.81
C LEU A 324 19.35 34.17 -51.45
N ASN A 325 19.09 35.47 -51.40
CA ASN A 325 18.97 36.22 -50.14
C ASN A 325 17.83 35.71 -49.27
N VAL A 326 16.68 35.38 -49.88
CA VAL A 326 15.54 34.83 -49.11
C VAL A 326 15.80 33.42 -48.68
N ILE A 327 16.46 32.58 -49.50
CA ILE A 327 16.88 31.24 -49.13
C ILE A 327 17.82 31.29 -47.93
N GLU A 328 18.87 32.14 -47.99
CA GLU A 328 19.83 32.31 -46.89
C GLU A 328 19.12 32.71 -45.58
N LYS A 329 18.21 33.71 -45.67
CA LYS A 329 17.39 34.12 -44.52
C LYS A 329 16.59 32.94 -43.94
N LYS A 330 15.98 32.09 -44.78
CA LYS A 330 15.18 30.95 -44.35
C LYS A 330 16.02 29.81 -43.76
N VAL A 331 17.19 29.55 -44.29
CA VAL A 331 18.15 28.57 -43.76
C VAL A 331 18.66 29.01 -42.39
N ASN A 332 19.04 30.29 -42.24
CA ASN A 332 19.47 30.85 -40.98
C ASN A 332 18.33 30.80 -39.92
N GLN A 333 17.09 31.03 -40.33
CA GLN A 333 15.90 30.91 -39.45
C GLN A 333 15.72 29.45 -38.96
N LEU A 334 15.93 28.45 -39.85
CA LEU A 334 15.89 27.03 -39.51
C LEU A 334 16.99 26.66 -38.51
N ASP A 335 18.22 27.12 -38.73
CA ASP A 335 19.35 26.84 -37.86
C ASP A 335 19.11 27.35 -36.44
N HIS A 336 18.64 28.59 -36.31
CA HIS A 336 18.25 29.16 -35.01
C HIS A 336 17.15 28.33 -34.31
N PHE A 337 16.14 27.91 -35.07
CA PHE A 337 15.07 27.09 -34.50
C PHE A 337 15.57 25.76 -33.99
N ILE A 338 16.46 25.10 -34.75
CA ILE A 338 17.11 23.85 -34.34
C ILE A 338 17.91 24.04 -33.03
N MET A 339 18.67 25.14 -32.94
CA MET A 339 19.43 25.49 -31.74
C MET A 339 18.53 25.71 -30.52
N ASP A 340 17.37 26.37 -30.70
CA ASP A 340 16.39 26.58 -29.64
C ASP A 340 15.83 25.20 -29.14
N VAL A 341 15.51 24.28 -30.06
CA VAL A 341 15.04 22.93 -29.74
C VAL A 341 16.12 22.13 -28.98
N LEU A 342 17.39 22.21 -29.43
CA LEU A 342 18.51 21.54 -28.76
C LEU A 342 18.77 22.12 -27.37
N SER A 343 18.72 23.47 -27.23
CA SER A 343 18.86 24.13 -25.93
C SER A 343 17.76 23.72 -24.96
N HIS A 344 16.51 23.68 -25.44
CA HIS A 344 15.39 23.15 -24.63
C HIS A 344 15.62 21.70 -24.18
N SER A 345 15.98 20.81 -25.12
CA SER A 345 16.26 19.39 -24.81
C SER A 345 17.41 19.23 -23.80
N LYS A 346 18.49 20.02 -23.95
CA LYS A 346 19.64 20.03 -23.04
C LYS A 346 19.22 20.48 -21.63
N ASN A 347 18.41 21.54 -21.55
CA ASN A 347 17.91 22.05 -20.27
C ASN A 347 17.09 20.99 -19.48
N LEU A 348 16.28 20.19 -20.18
CA LEU A 348 15.48 19.14 -19.56
C LEU A 348 16.35 17.94 -19.07
N LYS A 349 17.30 17.49 -19.88
CA LYS A 349 18.03 16.23 -19.67
C LYS A 349 19.20 16.34 -18.71
N HIS A 350 19.88 17.50 -18.64
CA HIS A 350 21.08 17.64 -17.84
C HIS A 350 20.77 18.12 -16.42
N ASP A 351 21.52 17.60 -15.47
CA ASP A 351 21.50 18.11 -14.10
C ASP A 351 22.12 19.50 -14.02
N VAL A 352 21.78 20.22 -12.94
CA VAL A 352 22.33 21.55 -12.67
C VAL A 352 23.77 21.39 -12.19
N ILE A 353 24.70 22.10 -12.85
CA ILE A 353 26.12 22.10 -12.50
C ILE A 353 26.45 23.42 -11.80
N ILE A 354 26.76 23.35 -10.51
CA ILE A 354 27.11 24.54 -9.74
C ILE A 354 28.58 24.88 -9.93
N GLU A 355 28.83 26.07 -10.47
CA GLU A 355 30.17 26.60 -10.68
C GLU A 355 30.19 28.13 -10.44
N PRO A 356 31.37 28.76 -10.22
CA PRO A 356 31.46 30.20 -10.12
C PRO A 356 31.03 30.89 -11.41
N VAL A 357 30.16 31.89 -11.32
CA VAL A 357 29.63 32.63 -12.47
C VAL A 357 30.13 34.06 -12.43
N ASN A 358 30.89 34.44 -13.44
CA ASN A 358 31.27 35.82 -13.68
C ASN A 358 30.25 36.50 -14.64
N PHE A 359 29.31 37.23 -14.08
CA PHE A 359 28.25 37.87 -14.87
C PHE A 359 28.79 38.85 -15.91
N GLN A 360 29.84 39.63 -15.58
CA GLN A 360 30.41 40.61 -16.51
C GLN A 360 30.97 39.92 -17.78
N GLU A 361 31.80 38.89 -17.58
CA GLU A 361 32.36 38.09 -18.67
C GLU A 361 31.27 37.44 -19.52
N LEU A 362 30.28 36.82 -18.86
CA LEU A 362 29.20 36.11 -19.53
C LEU A 362 28.31 37.01 -20.37
N ILE A 363 28.02 38.21 -19.87
CA ILE A 363 27.25 39.25 -20.61
C ILE A 363 28.06 39.79 -21.76
N ASP A 364 29.33 40.13 -21.56
CA ASP A 364 30.20 40.63 -22.63
C ASP A 364 30.34 39.60 -23.77
N GLN A 365 30.53 38.32 -23.43
CA GLN A 365 30.53 37.22 -24.41
C GLN A 365 29.20 37.13 -25.17
N THR A 366 28.06 37.25 -24.45
CA THR A 366 26.73 37.21 -25.06
C THR A 366 26.53 38.32 -26.12
N PHE A 367 26.98 39.54 -25.84
CA PHE A 367 26.92 40.64 -26.81
C PHE A 367 27.86 40.44 -28.01
N VAL A 368 29.04 39.85 -27.80
CA VAL A 368 29.96 39.48 -28.90
C VAL A 368 29.32 38.40 -29.80
N ASP A 369 28.77 37.35 -29.19
CA ASP A 369 28.12 36.25 -29.91
C ASP A 369 26.91 36.71 -30.73
N LEU A 370 26.19 37.73 -30.27
CA LEU A 370 25.00 38.28 -30.93
C LEU A 370 25.29 39.50 -31.83
N SER A 371 26.56 39.90 -31.99
CA SER A 371 26.95 41.10 -32.78
C SER A 371 26.59 41.01 -34.25
N TYR A 372 26.40 39.81 -34.80
CA TYR A 372 25.94 39.59 -36.19
C TYR A 372 24.47 39.98 -36.42
N LEU A 373 23.66 40.13 -35.35
CA LEU A 373 22.27 40.53 -35.52
C LEU A 373 22.17 41.96 -35.97
N LYS A 374 21.29 42.22 -36.96
CA LYS A 374 21.10 43.54 -37.56
C LYS A 374 20.71 44.57 -36.48
N GLY A 375 21.57 45.58 -36.28
CA GLY A 375 21.39 46.67 -35.33
C GLY A 375 21.87 46.37 -33.91
N ALA A 376 22.56 45.25 -33.69
CA ALA A 376 23.20 44.94 -32.39
C ALA A 376 24.27 45.98 -32.01
N VAL A 377 24.97 46.53 -33.01
CA VAL A 377 26.04 47.53 -32.82
C VAL A 377 25.51 48.91 -32.40
N ASP A 378 24.26 49.20 -32.75
CA ASP A 378 23.66 50.52 -32.47
C ASP A 378 23.07 50.64 -31.06
N ILE A 379 23.00 49.52 -30.33
CA ILE A 379 22.38 49.49 -29.00
C ILE A 379 23.35 49.92 -27.93
N LYS A 380 23.00 50.95 -27.19
CA LYS A 380 23.73 51.40 -26.01
C LYS A 380 23.50 50.40 -24.87
N ARG A 381 24.56 49.90 -24.29
CA ARG A 381 24.51 48.99 -23.16
C ARG A 381 25.01 49.61 -21.87
N SER A 382 24.32 49.32 -20.76
CA SER A 382 24.77 49.65 -19.43
C SER A 382 24.70 48.35 -18.58
N VAL A 383 25.84 47.95 -18.04
CA VAL A 383 25.95 46.75 -17.22
C VAL A 383 26.55 47.14 -15.86
N VAL A 384 25.82 46.87 -14.79
CA VAL A 384 26.25 47.14 -13.42
C VAL A 384 26.13 45.85 -12.62
N VAL A 385 27.27 45.33 -12.15
CA VAL A 385 27.31 44.12 -11.29
C VAL A 385 27.84 44.52 -9.94
N LYS A 386 27.07 44.26 -8.88
CA LYS A 386 27.44 44.56 -7.48
C LYS A 386 27.27 43.33 -6.60
N GLY A 387 28.16 43.14 -5.67
CA GLY A 387 28.04 42.10 -4.62
C GLY A 387 29.18 41.11 -4.64
N ALA A 388 28.93 39.94 -4.05
CA ALA A 388 29.90 38.88 -3.82
C ALA A 388 30.02 37.90 -4.99
N THR A 389 30.73 36.79 -4.79
CA THR A 389 30.80 35.69 -5.77
C THR A 389 29.46 35.00 -5.88
N PHE A 390 29.06 34.65 -7.09
CA PHE A 390 27.83 33.95 -7.37
C PHE A 390 28.13 32.54 -7.90
N PHE A 391 27.47 31.53 -7.31
CA PHE A 391 27.61 30.12 -7.72
C PHE A 391 26.27 29.61 -8.22
N ASN A 392 26.26 29.13 -9.46
CA ASN A 392 25.08 28.54 -10.07
C ASN A 392 25.50 27.88 -11.42
N ASP A 393 24.55 27.47 -12.25
CA ASP A 393 24.78 26.85 -13.54
C ASP A 393 25.07 27.94 -14.61
N ARG A 394 26.34 28.07 -14.97
CA ARG A 394 26.83 29.07 -15.94
C ARG A 394 26.17 28.91 -17.31
N TRP A 395 25.98 27.69 -17.79
CA TRP A 395 25.37 27.45 -19.10
C TRP A 395 23.91 27.93 -19.13
N ARG A 396 23.12 27.62 -18.15
CA ARG A 396 21.69 28.05 -18.05
C ARG A 396 21.57 29.56 -17.95
N ILE A 397 22.45 30.18 -17.20
CA ILE A 397 22.48 31.66 -17.09
C ILE A 397 22.88 32.29 -18.41
N ALA A 398 23.85 31.73 -19.16
CA ALA A 398 24.19 32.15 -20.47
C ALA A 398 23.00 32.08 -21.46
N GLU A 399 22.22 30.97 -21.39
CA GLU A 399 21.02 30.80 -22.21
C GLU A 399 19.95 31.83 -21.87
N ILE A 400 19.76 32.19 -20.59
CA ILE A 400 18.84 33.25 -20.17
C ILE A 400 19.25 34.58 -20.81
N PHE A 401 20.52 34.99 -20.67
CA PHE A 401 20.99 36.24 -21.25
C PHE A 401 20.95 36.23 -22.77
N ARG A 402 21.34 35.14 -23.43
CA ARG A 402 21.30 35.01 -24.89
C ARG A 402 19.88 35.25 -25.41
N ASN A 403 18.86 34.66 -24.78
CA ASN A 403 17.47 34.85 -25.18
C ASN A 403 16.96 36.26 -24.91
N LEU A 404 17.26 36.85 -23.74
CA LEU A 404 16.79 38.21 -23.39
C LEU A 404 17.47 39.26 -24.29
N VAL A 405 18.79 39.18 -24.46
CA VAL A 405 19.52 40.13 -25.34
C VAL A 405 19.09 39.99 -26.80
N SER A 406 18.97 38.74 -27.29
CA SER A 406 18.46 38.52 -28.67
C SER A 406 17.07 39.13 -28.88
N ASN A 407 16.16 38.97 -27.90
CA ASN A 407 14.83 39.56 -27.96
C ASN A 407 14.89 41.10 -27.93
N ALA A 408 15.68 41.71 -27.08
CA ALA A 408 15.84 43.15 -27.02
C ALA A 408 16.40 43.75 -28.33
N ILE A 409 17.33 43.02 -28.99
CA ILE A 409 17.85 43.44 -30.32
C ILE A 409 16.77 43.29 -31.39
N LYS A 410 16.02 42.19 -31.42
CA LYS A 410 14.99 41.92 -32.44
C LYS A 410 13.78 42.86 -32.34
N TYR A 411 13.33 43.11 -31.11
CA TYR A 411 12.12 43.88 -30.83
C TYR A 411 12.41 45.32 -30.40
N ARG A 412 13.60 45.85 -30.78
CA ARG A 412 13.90 47.26 -30.58
C ARG A 412 12.93 48.15 -31.38
N ASP A 413 12.66 49.32 -30.86
CA ASP A 413 11.87 50.32 -31.55
C ASP A 413 12.75 51.02 -32.58
N PHE A 414 12.44 50.85 -33.88
CA PHE A 414 13.21 51.43 -34.98
C PHE A 414 13.02 52.94 -35.13
N GLU A 415 12.03 53.54 -34.47
CA GLU A 415 11.78 54.97 -34.46
C GLU A 415 12.58 55.69 -33.40
N LYS A 416 13.09 54.96 -32.41
CA LYS A 416 13.92 55.51 -31.31
C LYS A 416 15.37 55.69 -31.76
N MET A 417 15.88 56.93 -31.60
CA MET A 417 17.28 57.25 -31.94
C MET A 417 18.32 56.56 -31.06
N ASN A 418 17.95 56.14 -29.87
CA ASN A 418 18.87 55.56 -28.87
C ASN A 418 18.27 54.25 -28.29
N PRO A 419 18.40 53.13 -28.99
CA PRO A 419 18.04 51.87 -28.42
C PRO A 419 18.98 51.50 -27.25
N GLU A 420 18.42 51.09 -26.10
CA GLU A 420 19.19 50.84 -24.87
C GLU A 420 18.82 49.50 -24.24
N ILE A 421 19.83 48.80 -23.69
CA ILE A 421 19.71 47.65 -22.82
C ILE A 421 20.44 47.94 -21.53
N ASN A 422 19.73 47.83 -20.42
CA ASN A 422 20.28 48.04 -19.07
C ASN A 422 20.20 46.75 -18.26
N LEU A 423 21.32 46.36 -17.66
CA LEU A 423 21.43 45.22 -16.78
C LEU A 423 21.96 45.66 -15.41
N ASP A 424 21.14 45.53 -14.41
CA ASP A 424 21.54 45.74 -13.02
C ASP A 424 21.49 44.40 -12.27
N ILE A 425 22.64 43.96 -11.75
CA ILE A 425 22.79 42.67 -11.04
C ILE A 425 23.27 42.96 -9.62
N LEU A 426 22.44 42.61 -8.67
CA LEU A 426 22.75 42.69 -7.23
C LEU A 426 22.89 41.30 -6.64
N ILE A 427 24.12 40.92 -6.36
CA ILE A 427 24.43 39.61 -5.71
C ILE A 427 24.43 39.79 -4.22
N LYS A 428 23.57 39.07 -3.55
CA LYS A 428 23.48 38.96 -2.08
C LYS A 428 24.03 37.61 -1.64
N GLU A 429 24.10 37.38 -0.35
CA GLU A 429 24.57 36.12 0.23
C GLU A 429 23.81 34.89 -0.30
N HIS A 430 22.47 34.95 -0.29
CA HIS A 430 21.62 33.79 -0.65
C HIS A 430 21.01 33.86 -2.05
N ASN A 431 21.10 34.98 -2.75
CA ASN A 431 20.49 35.14 -4.08
C ASN A 431 21.15 36.25 -4.90
N ALA A 432 20.92 36.21 -6.21
CA ALA A 432 21.17 37.31 -7.10
C ALA A 432 19.85 37.83 -7.70
N VAL A 433 19.67 39.17 -7.65
CA VAL A 433 18.56 39.83 -8.33
C VAL A 433 19.11 40.46 -9.61
N ILE A 434 18.60 40.03 -10.74
CA ILE A 434 18.99 40.48 -12.07
C ILE A 434 17.81 41.29 -12.63
N THR A 435 18.03 42.56 -12.91
CA THR A 435 17.08 43.43 -13.60
C THR A 435 17.58 43.68 -15.01
N PHE A 436 16.89 43.13 -15.99
CA PHE A 436 17.16 43.32 -17.42
C PHE A 436 16.08 44.23 -18.00
N SER A 437 16.44 45.37 -18.57
CA SER A 437 15.50 46.34 -19.15
C SER A 437 15.90 46.73 -20.55
N ASP A 438 14.96 46.81 -21.47
CA ASP A 438 15.10 47.39 -22.79
C ASP A 438 14.07 48.50 -22.96
N ASN A 439 14.35 49.43 -23.92
CA ASN A 439 13.44 50.46 -24.33
C ASN A 439 12.78 50.18 -25.70
N GLY A 440 12.59 48.90 -26.04
CA GLY A 440 12.00 48.44 -27.28
C GLY A 440 10.50 48.74 -27.42
N ILE A 441 9.82 48.02 -28.31
CA ILE A 441 8.39 48.19 -28.58
C ILE A 441 7.48 47.84 -27.41
N GLY A 442 7.98 47.10 -26.42
CA GLY A 442 7.19 46.62 -25.30
C GLY A 442 6.23 45.48 -25.64
N ILE A 443 5.49 45.02 -24.63
CA ILE A 443 4.54 43.90 -24.73
C ILE A 443 3.17 44.39 -24.24
N ASP A 444 2.11 44.05 -24.96
CA ASP A 444 0.74 44.33 -24.56
C ASP A 444 0.36 43.55 -23.28
N ASN A 445 -0.39 44.20 -22.38
CA ASN A 445 -0.76 43.67 -21.09
C ASN A 445 -1.50 42.30 -21.14
N HIS A 446 -2.32 42.06 -22.18
CA HIS A 446 -2.99 40.78 -22.37
C HIS A 446 -2.06 39.64 -22.75
N SER A 447 -0.87 39.98 -23.28
CA SER A 447 0.13 39.03 -23.72
C SER A 447 1.15 38.67 -22.60
N VAL A 448 1.34 39.54 -21.59
CA VAL A 448 2.37 39.41 -20.55
C VAL A 448 2.27 38.09 -19.82
N GLU A 449 1.07 37.58 -19.51
CA GLU A 449 0.88 36.30 -18.83
C GLU A 449 1.25 35.10 -19.71
N LYS A 450 1.17 35.24 -21.05
CA LYS A 450 1.35 34.16 -22.02
C LYS A 450 2.72 34.12 -22.67
N ILE A 451 3.57 35.14 -22.48
CA ILE A 451 4.87 35.23 -23.17
C ILE A 451 5.83 34.10 -22.83
N PHE A 452 5.58 33.40 -21.72
CA PHE A 452 6.35 32.22 -21.28
C PHE A 452 5.74 30.90 -21.74
N ASP A 453 4.55 30.92 -22.39
CA ASP A 453 3.95 29.73 -22.96
C ASP A 453 4.75 29.23 -24.15
N MET A 454 4.84 27.92 -24.30
CA MET A 454 5.57 27.29 -25.39
C MET A 454 4.98 27.69 -26.76
N PHE A 455 5.82 28.18 -27.69
CA PHE A 455 5.44 28.64 -29.04
C PHE A 455 4.53 29.85 -29.07
N TYR A 456 4.35 30.56 -27.95
CA TYR A 456 3.56 31.77 -27.93
C TYR A 456 4.31 32.93 -28.63
N ARG A 457 3.58 33.69 -29.43
CA ARG A 457 4.07 34.90 -30.17
C ARG A 457 3.03 36.00 -30.03
N ALA A 458 3.42 37.13 -29.49
CA ALA A 458 2.53 38.30 -29.33
C ALA A 458 2.10 38.94 -30.66
N SER A 459 2.86 38.69 -31.76
CA SER A 459 2.53 39.10 -33.10
C SER A 459 2.89 38.02 -34.10
N GLU A 460 1.99 37.70 -35.03
CA GLU A 460 2.24 36.73 -36.11
C GLU A 460 3.34 37.18 -37.09
N GLN A 461 3.60 38.50 -37.18
CA GLN A 461 4.64 39.07 -38.03
C GLN A 461 6.03 39.03 -37.40
N SER A 462 6.16 38.63 -36.14
CA SER A 462 7.47 38.58 -35.48
C SER A 462 8.30 37.39 -35.97
N ASP A 463 9.55 37.66 -36.37
CA ASP A 463 10.55 36.64 -36.78
C ASP A 463 11.11 35.93 -35.54
N GLY A 464 10.42 34.88 -35.00
CA GLY A 464 10.89 34.13 -33.85
C GLY A 464 10.22 32.75 -33.71
N SER A 465 10.87 31.83 -33.04
CA SER A 465 10.37 30.44 -32.75
C SER A 465 9.23 30.39 -31.73
N GLY A 466 9.08 31.44 -30.89
CA GLY A 466 8.21 31.39 -29.70
C GLY A 466 8.76 30.49 -28.57
N LEU A 467 9.99 30.02 -28.71
CA LEU A 467 10.64 29.18 -27.70
C LEU A 467 11.55 29.97 -26.76
N GLY A 468 12.06 31.14 -27.15
CA GLY A 468 13.10 31.84 -26.39
C GLY A 468 12.72 32.16 -24.94
N LEU A 469 11.56 32.80 -24.71
CA LEU A 469 11.11 33.13 -23.36
C LEU A 469 10.64 31.89 -22.57
N TYR A 470 10.09 30.88 -23.26
CA TYR A 470 9.82 29.58 -22.65
C TYR A 470 11.11 28.89 -22.14
N ILE A 471 12.21 28.96 -22.93
CA ILE A 471 13.53 28.46 -22.50
C ILE A 471 14.03 29.23 -21.27
N VAL A 472 13.87 30.57 -21.28
CA VAL A 472 14.22 31.41 -20.12
C VAL A 472 13.47 30.95 -18.87
N LYS A 473 12.15 30.80 -18.96
CA LYS A 473 11.32 30.36 -17.84
C LYS A 473 11.74 28.99 -17.31
N ASN A 474 11.90 28.00 -18.20
CA ASN A 474 12.33 26.66 -17.83
C ASN A 474 13.75 26.62 -17.22
N ALA A 475 14.67 27.46 -17.71
CA ALA A 475 16.01 27.56 -17.14
C ALA A 475 15.94 28.13 -15.71
N ILE A 476 15.16 29.19 -15.51
CA ILE A 476 14.95 29.81 -14.18
C ILE A 476 14.30 28.83 -13.23
N ASP A 477 13.25 28.11 -13.64
CA ASP A 477 12.56 27.12 -12.84
C ASP A 477 13.49 25.93 -12.44
N LYS A 478 14.32 25.47 -13.39
CA LYS A 478 15.33 24.44 -13.11
C LYS A 478 16.39 24.89 -12.10
N LEU A 479 16.71 26.21 -12.10
CA LEU A 479 17.59 26.85 -11.12
C LEU A 479 16.87 27.21 -9.83
N ARG A 480 15.59 26.87 -9.66
CA ARG A 480 14.74 27.22 -8.50
C ARG A 480 14.63 28.73 -8.27
N GLY A 481 14.63 29.49 -9.35
CA GLY A 481 14.48 30.94 -9.33
C GLY A 481 13.06 31.41 -9.65
N GLU A 482 12.89 32.72 -9.68
CA GLU A 482 11.64 33.39 -10.05
C GLU A 482 11.89 34.45 -11.10
N VAL A 483 10.92 34.66 -12.00
CA VAL A 483 10.93 35.76 -12.98
C VAL A 483 9.63 36.53 -12.93
N ARG A 484 9.76 37.84 -12.96
CA ARG A 484 8.63 38.79 -13.09
C ARG A 484 8.90 39.70 -14.28
N VAL A 485 7.83 40.12 -14.94
CA VAL A 485 7.89 40.98 -16.15
C VAL A 485 7.01 42.20 -15.93
N ALA A 486 7.57 43.36 -16.25
CA ALA A 486 6.84 44.61 -16.34
C ALA A 486 7.06 45.15 -17.75
N SER A 487 6.02 45.39 -18.53
CA SER A 487 6.13 45.94 -19.89
C SER A 487 4.99 46.90 -20.19
N THR A 488 5.28 47.88 -21.02
CA THR A 488 4.28 48.82 -21.53
C THR A 488 4.52 49.01 -23.02
N LEU A 489 3.47 48.90 -23.82
CA LEU A 489 3.56 49.07 -25.26
C LEU A 489 4.14 50.47 -25.60
N GLY A 490 5.21 50.51 -26.41
CA GLY A 490 6.00 51.70 -26.70
C GLY A 490 6.98 52.13 -25.60
N GLY A 491 6.90 51.53 -24.40
CA GLY A 491 7.74 51.87 -23.25
C GLY A 491 8.96 50.97 -23.02
N GLY A 492 8.92 49.76 -23.62
CA GLY A 492 9.95 48.74 -23.44
C GLY A 492 9.55 47.66 -22.43
N THR A 493 10.49 46.77 -22.09
CA THR A 493 10.24 45.60 -21.22
C THR A 493 11.32 45.51 -20.14
N THR A 494 10.90 45.16 -18.93
CA THR A 494 11.79 44.90 -17.80
C THR A 494 11.50 43.49 -17.24
N PHE A 495 12.53 42.66 -17.23
CA PHE A 495 12.53 41.35 -16.57
C PHE A 495 13.28 41.47 -15.25
N ILE A 496 12.66 41.01 -14.16
CA ILE A 496 13.27 40.91 -12.84
C ILE A 496 13.39 39.41 -12.48
N ILE A 497 14.63 38.95 -12.44
CA ILE A 497 14.94 37.53 -12.20
C ILE A 497 15.64 37.41 -10.85
N ASN A 498 15.15 36.49 -10.04
CA ASN A 498 15.75 36.17 -8.74
C ASN A 498 16.27 34.72 -8.80
N LEU A 499 17.58 34.51 -8.66
CA LEU A 499 18.22 33.21 -8.68
C LEU A 499 18.90 32.94 -7.32
N PRO A 500 18.79 31.73 -6.77
CA PRO A 500 19.52 31.35 -5.54
C PRO A 500 21.03 31.36 -5.80
N ASN A 501 21.80 31.80 -4.80
CA ASN A 501 23.24 31.64 -4.77
C ASN A 501 23.58 30.32 -4.09
N CYS A 502 24.07 29.35 -4.87
CA CYS A 502 24.37 28.00 -4.42
C CYS A 502 25.85 27.88 -3.94
N SER A 503 26.35 28.86 -3.17
CA SER A 503 27.73 28.81 -2.66
C SER A 503 27.96 27.51 -1.86
N PRO A 504 29.09 26.81 -2.06
CA PRO A 504 29.47 25.65 -1.27
C PRO A 504 29.53 25.92 0.23
N GLU A 505 29.81 27.17 0.63
CA GLU A 505 29.89 27.59 2.03
C GLU A 505 28.52 27.74 2.73
N LEU A 506 27.41 27.70 1.97
CA LEU A 506 26.03 27.80 2.50
C LEU A 506 25.33 26.46 2.58
N SER A 507 26.03 25.36 2.32
CA SER A 507 25.49 23.99 2.30
C SER A 507 25.72 23.19 3.58
N GLU A 508 26.20 23.84 4.68
CA GLU A 508 26.34 23.25 6.01
C GLU A 508 25.18 23.57 6.96
#